data_615f77c50363c1b2df7f533255075879
#
_entry.id   615f77c50363c1b2df7f533255075879
#
_cell.length_a   1.000
_cell.length_b   1.000
_cell.length_c   1.000
_cell.angle_alpha   90.00
_cell.angle_beta   90.00
_cell.angle_gamma   90.00
#
_symmetry.space_group_name_H-M   'P 1'
#
loop_
_entity.id
_entity.type
_entity.pdbx_description
1 polymer ?
#
loop_
_entity_poly.entity_id
_entity_poly.type
_entity_poly.pdbx_seq_one_letter_code
_entity_poly.pdbx_strand_id
1 'polypeptide(L)'
;MSVKRISILLLLQLSCYFGSGSCGKVLVWPVEYSHWMNMKIILDALVQRGHEVTVLRSSASIVINANNESGIKFETFPTSPTKDEMETFAMYWINQLLYKVSLDRYWEHFPVMENFILKLSDIDENICKDVVLNKKLMAKLQESRFDVVLADPVSPGGELLAELLKIPLVYSLRGFPGYILQKHGGGLLLPPSYVPVMMSGLSSQMTFMERVQNLLCMLYFDFWFPKFNEKRWDQFYSEVLGRPIKLLELMGKADMWLIRSYWDLEFPRPLLPNFDFVGGLHCKPAKPLPKEMEDFVQSSGEEGVVVFSLGSMISNLTEERVNVIASALAQLPQKAIWRFKGKKPGMLGSNTRLYKWIPQNDLLGHPKTKAFITHGGANGVFEAIYHGVPMVGIPLFGDQLDNIVYMKAKGAAVKLDWKTMSSADLLNALKTVINDPSYKEHVMTLSRIHHDQPMKPLDRAVFWTEYVMRHKGAKHLRVAAHDLTWFQYHSLDVIGFLLACVTITTYLVMKCCLLVYQNVVIGKKKKGD
;
A
#
# COMPACT_ATOMS: atom_id res chain seq x y z
N MET A 1 21.79 -55.31 10.64
CA MET A 1 21.68 -54.05 11.45
C MET A 1 20.44 -54.17 12.32
N SER A 2 20.56 -53.96 13.64
CA SER A 2 19.44 -54.10 14.57
C SER A 2 18.36 -53.03 14.28
N VAL A 3 17.07 -53.41 14.33
CA VAL A 3 15.89 -52.53 14.13
C VAL A 3 16.01 -51.25 14.98
N LYS A 4 16.59 -51.32 16.18
CA LYS A 4 16.90 -50.16 17.03
C LYS A 4 17.85 -49.14 16.37
N ARG A 5 18.85 -49.59 15.60
CA ARG A 5 19.78 -48.67 14.89
C ARG A 5 19.13 -48.00 13.68
N ILE A 6 18.21 -48.68 13.01
CA ILE A 6 17.43 -48.15 11.91
C ILE A 6 16.43 -47.10 12.43
N SER A 7 15.77 -47.37 13.57
CA SER A 7 14.86 -46.39 14.20
C SER A 7 15.58 -45.15 14.70
N ILE A 8 16.81 -45.28 15.24
CA ILE A 8 17.62 -44.13 15.67
C ILE A 8 18.12 -43.34 14.46
N LEU A 9 18.51 -43.97 13.35
CA LEU A 9 18.89 -43.31 12.13
C LEU A 9 17.70 -42.61 11.46
N LEU A 10 16.51 -43.21 11.47
CA LEU A 10 15.27 -42.58 11.00
C LEU A 10 14.85 -41.42 11.89
N LEU A 11 14.99 -41.53 13.22
CA LEU A 11 14.74 -40.40 14.14
C LEU A 11 15.77 -39.29 13.98
N LEU A 12 17.04 -39.61 13.73
CA LEU A 12 18.07 -38.62 13.40
C LEU A 12 17.86 -38.02 12.02
N GLN A 13 17.44 -38.78 11.03
CA GLN A 13 17.04 -38.24 9.73
C GLN A 13 15.76 -37.37 9.80
N LEU A 14 14.76 -37.78 10.56
CA LEU A 14 13.56 -36.97 10.85
C LEU A 14 13.92 -35.69 11.62
N SER A 15 14.84 -35.76 12.61
CA SER A 15 15.32 -34.56 13.31
C SER A 15 16.19 -33.65 12.42
N CYS A 16 16.85 -34.18 11.40
CA CYS A 16 17.54 -33.40 10.37
C CYS A 16 16.59 -32.86 9.29
N TYR A 17 15.44 -33.51 9.06
CA TYR A 17 14.37 -33.02 8.18
C TYR A 17 13.47 -31.96 8.85
N PHE A 18 13.30 -32.00 10.15
CA PHE A 18 12.93 -30.82 10.92
C PHE A 18 14.18 -29.94 11.00
N GLY A 19 14.49 -29.33 9.87
CA GLY A 19 15.53 -28.30 9.83
C GLY A 19 15.30 -27.40 11.01
N SER A 20 16.33 -27.22 11.85
CA SER A 20 16.35 -26.25 12.93
C SER A 20 15.94 -24.92 12.30
N GLY A 21 14.66 -24.60 12.35
CA GLY A 21 14.16 -23.29 12.03
C GLY A 21 14.96 -22.37 12.93
N SER A 22 15.99 -21.72 12.40
CA SER A 22 16.77 -20.77 13.18
C SER A 22 15.79 -19.71 13.64
N CYS A 23 15.49 -19.69 14.95
CA CYS A 23 14.67 -18.68 15.57
C CYS A 23 15.31 -17.31 15.26
N GLY A 24 14.71 -16.56 14.34
CA GLY A 24 15.16 -15.22 13.98
C GLY A 24 14.51 -14.17 14.87
N LYS A 25 15.14 -13.02 14.98
CA LYS A 25 14.67 -11.88 15.76
C LYS A 25 14.26 -10.73 14.84
N VAL A 26 13.00 -10.36 14.89
CA VAL A 26 12.41 -9.32 14.04
C VAL A 26 12.15 -8.06 14.87
N LEU A 27 12.74 -6.93 14.45
CA LEU A 27 12.42 -5.61 14.96
C LEU A 27 11.37 -4.96 14.06
N VAL A 28 10.34 -4.36 14.64
CA VAL A 28 9.22 -3.80 13.87
C VAL A 28 9.10 -2.31 14.09
N TRP A 29 9.07 -1.54 12.98
CA TRP A 29 8.70 -0.14 12.93
C TRP A 29 7.28 -0.01 12.37
N PRO A 30 6.25 0.11 13.21
CA PRO A 30 4.85 0.02 12.80
C PRO A 30 4.27 1.38 12.42
N VAL A 31 3.16 1.35 11.68
CA VAL A 31 2.24 2.47 11.44
C VAL A 31 0.87 2.12 11.97
N GLU A 32 0.10 3.10 12.43
CA GLU A 32 -1.21 2.94 13.08
C GLU A 32 -2.33 2.40 12.14
N TYR A 33 -3.50 2.10 12.68
CA TYR A 33 -4.75 1.73 12.01
C TYR A 33 -4.64 0.47 11.12
N SER A 34 -5.12 0.54 9.89
CA SER A 34 -5.13 -0.60 8.96
C SER A 34 -3.73 -1.10 8.59
N HIS A 35 -2.71 -0.23 8.65
CA HIS A 35 -1.32 -0.61 8.45
C HIS A 35 -0.86 -1.58 9.52
N TRP A 36 -1.11 -1.25 10.80
CA TRP A 36 -0.85 -2.14 11.92
C TRP A 36 -1.62 -3.46 11.81
N MET A 37 -2.91 -3.41 11.49
CA MET A 37 -3.74 -4.62 11.42
C MET A 37 -3.18 -5.64 10.41
N ASN A 38 -2.71 -5.18 9.25
CA ASN A 38 -2.09 -6.05 8.25
C ASN A 38 -0.69 -6.53 8.69
N MET A 39 0.12 -5.63 9.22
CA MET A 39 1.45 -5.98 9.71
C MET A 39 1.37 -7.02 10.82
N LYS A 40 0.45 -6.84 11.78
CA LYS A 40 0.23 -7.78 12.87
C LYS A 40 -0.04 -9.21 12.40
N ILE A 41 -0.73 -9.40 11.29
CA ILE A 41 -1.00 -10.74 10.73
C ILE A 41 0.31 -11.42 10.30
N ILE A 42 1.23 -10.68 9.68
CA ILE A 42 2.57 -11.19 9.34
C ILE A 42 3.33 -11.53 10.62
N LEU A 43 3.28 -10.64 11.62
CA LEU A 43 3.98 -10.84 12.90
C LEU A 43 3.44 -12.06 13.66
N ASP A 44 2.13 -12.23 13.73
CA ASP A 44 1.50 -13.40 14.37
C ASP A 44 1.94 -14.70 13.67
N ALA A 45 2.03 -14.72 12.35
CA ALA A 45 2.51 -15.87 11.61
C ALA A 45 4.01 -16.15 11.85
N LEU A 46 4.84 -15.12 11.96
CA LEU A 46 6.26 -15.26 12.31
C LEU A 46 6.43 -15.82 13.73
N VAL A 47 5.66 -15.33 14.70
CA VAL A 47 5.65 -15.87 16.08
C VAL A 47 5.22 -17.34 16.10
N GLN A 48 4.17 -17.72 15.34
CA GLN A 48 3.72 -19.12 15.24
C GLN A 48 4.80 -20.04 14.64
N ARG A 49 5.72 -19.50 13.83
CA ARG A 49 6.87 -20.23 13.29
C ARG A 49 8.10 -20.22 14.22
N GLY A 50 7.96 -19.63 15.42
CA GLY A 50 9.00 -19.64 16.46
C GLY A 50 9.95 -18.44 16.43
N HIS A 51 9.69 -17.40 15.63
CA HIS A 51 10.51 -16.20 15.62
C HIS A 51 10.18 -15.28 16.81
N GLU A 52 11.20 -14.56 17.30
CA GLU A 52 11.01 -13.52 18.29
C GLU A 52 10.68 -12.20 17.58
N VAL A 53 9.53 -11.63 17.89
CA VAL A 53 9.07 -10.36 17.31
C VAL A 53 9.03 -9.28 18.39
N THR A 54 9.71 -8.16 18.14
CA THR A 54 9.70 -6.97 19.02
C THR A 54 9.19 -5.75 18.26
N VAL A 55 8.10 -5.17 18.72
CA VAL A 55 7.47 -3.98 18.13
C VAL A 55 7.87 -2.74 18.92
N LEU A 56 8.43 -1.75 18.24
CA LEU A 56 8.65 -0.41 18.81
C LEU A 56 7.31 0.32 18.89
N ARG A 57 6.84 0.56 20.09
CA ARG A 57 5.53 1.17 20.34
C ARG A 57 5.69 2.55 20.95
N SER A 58 5.15 3.56 20.28
CA SER A 58 5.00 4.90 20.87
C SER A 58 4.07 4.87 22.08
N SER A 59 4.38 5.64 23.13
CA SER A 59 3.46 5.87 24.25
C SER A 59 2.17 6.55 23.82
N ALA A 60 2.18 7.28 22.68
CA ALA A 60 1.03 7.94 22.06
C ALA A 60 0.24 7.04 21.09
N SER A 61 0.58 5.77 20.98
CA SER A 61 -0.09 4.86 20.04
C SER A 61 -1.59 4.76 20.31
N ILE A 62 -2.39 4.82 19.23
CA ILE A 62 -3.86 4.82 19.29
C ILE A 62 -4.41 3.40 19.27
N VAL A 63 -3.97 2.57 18.32
CA VAL A 63 -4.53 1.23 18.08
C VAL A 63 -3.57 0.09 18.39
N ILE A 64 -2.28 0.35 18.55
CA ILE A 64 -1.29 -0.67 18.88
C ILE A 64 -1.31 -0.93 20.39
N ASN A 65 -1.96 -2.00 20.78
CA ASN A 65 -2.06 -2.39 22.18
C ASN A 65 -1.00 -3.43 22.55
N ALA A 66 -0.39 -3.26 23.72
CA ALA A 66 0.65 -4.14 24.24
C ALA A 66 0.06 -5.38 24.98
N ASN A 67 -1.01 -5.99 24.45
CA ASN A 67 -1.58 -7.20 25.04
C ASN A 67 -0.74 -8.41 24.63
N ASN A 68 -0.28 -9.18 25.62
CA ASN A 68 0.63 -10.32 25.44
C ASN A 68 -0.01 -11.59 24.84
N GLU A 69 -1.25 -11.54 24.39
CA GLU A 69 -1.96 -12.73 23.89
C GLU A 69 -1.35 -13.38 22.63
N SER A 70 -0.55 -12.63 21.87
CA SER A 70 0.01 -13.08 20.59
C SER A 70 1.50 -13.51 20.64
N GLY A 71 2.16 -13.43 21.79
CA GLY A 71 3.60 -13.71 21.89
C GLY A 71 4.50 -12.62 21.28
N ILE A 72 3.94 -11.51 20.81
CA ILE A 72 4.67 -10.34 20.33
C ILE A 72 5.18 -9.54 21.53
N LYS A 73 6.47 -9.21 21.55
CA LYS A 73 7.08 -8.33 22.55
C LYS A 73 6.89 -6.87 22.13
N PHE A 74 6.57 -6.00 23.08
CA PHE A 74 6.45 -4.57 22.85
C PHE A 74 7.52 -3.82 23.62
N GLU A 75 8.32 -3.03 22.93
CA GLU A 75 9.22 -2.06 23.49
C GLU A 75 8.55 -0.68 23.42
N THR A 76 7.95 -0.27 24.53
CA THR A 76 7.24 1.02 24.60
C THR A 76 8.22 2.11 25.02
N PHE A 77 8.30 3.16 24.22
CA PHE A 77 9.13 4.33 24.49
C PHE A 77 8.28 5.59 24.64
N PRO A 78 8.71 6.53 25.48
CA PRO A 78 8.02 7.82 25.62
C PRO A 78 8.19 8.63 24.34
N THR A 79 7.11 9.29 23.93
CA THR A 79 7.10 10.15 22.74
C THR A 79 6.68 11.57 23.08
N SER A 80 7.17 12.53 22.30
CA SER A 80 6.84 13.94 22.47
C SER A 80 5.33 14.22 22.30
N PRO A 81 4.62 13.70 21.25
CA PRO A 81 3.18 13.85 21.18
C PRO A 81 2.47 12.94 22.19
N THR A 82 1.35 13.40 22.71
CA THR A 82 0.44 12.62 23.54
C THR A 82 -0.57 11.83 22.69
N LYS A 83 -1.22 10.82 23.28
CA LYS A 83 -2.26 10.05 22.59
C LYS A 83 -3.45 10.93 22.17
N ASP A 84 -3.86 11.86 23.02
CA ASP A 84 -4.99 12.77 22.76
C ASP A 84 -4.68 13.74 21.61
N GLU A 85 -3.43 14.20 21.49
CA GLU A 85 -2.97 15.00 20.35
C GLU A 85 -3.01 14.20 19.05
N MET A 86 -2.57 12.94 19.09
CA MET A 86 -2.61 12.05 17.93
C MET A 86 -4.05 11.74 17.49
N GLU A 87 -4.96 11.47 18.42
CA GLU A 87 -6.37 11.25 18.13
C GLU A 87 -7.03 12.53 17.57
N THR A 88 -6.75 13.69 18.16
CA THR A 88 -7.23 15.00 17.69
C THR A 88 -6.74 15.29 16.28
N PHE A 89 -5.45 15.05 16.00
CA PHE A 89 -4.85 15.20 14.69
C PHE A 89 -5.55 14.29 13.65
N ALA A 90 -5.71 13.01 13.96
CA ALA A 90 -6.37 12.06 13.07
C ALA A 90 -7.82 12.47 12.77
N MET A 91 -8.59 12.86 13.79
CA MET A 91 -9.98 13.29 13.63
C MET A 91 -10.09 14.60 12.84
N TYR A 92 -9.21 15.56 13.07
CA TYR A 92 -9.17 16.80 12.29
C TYR A 92 -8.99 16.52 10.80
N TRP A 93 -7.99 15.70 10.43
CA TRP A 93 -7.71 15.40 9.03
C TRP A 93 -8.78 14.55 8.36
N ILE A 94 -9.35 13.58 9.07
CA ILE A 94 -10.50 12.81 8.57
C ILE A 94 -11.66 13.77 8.22
N ASN A 95 -11.97 14.72 9.08
CA ASN A 95 -13.04 15.70 8.83
C ASN A 95 -12.70 16.64 7.65
N GLN A 96 -11.45 17.09 7.51
CA GLN A 96 -11.04 17.89 6.35
C GLN A 96 -11.24 17.11 5.05
N LEU A 97 -10.79 15.86 5.00
CA LEU A 97 -10.89 15.02 3.81
C LEU A 97 -12.34 14.65 3.47
N LEU A 98 -13.17 14.37 4.47
CA LEU A 98 -14.58 14.00 4.26
C LEU A 98 -15.43 15.17 3.75
N TYR A 99 -15.24 16.38 4.32
CA TYR A 99 -16.20 17.46 4.14
C TYR A 99 -15.67 18.69 3.39
N LYS A 100 -14.35 18.90 3.35
CA LYS A 100 -13.75 20.10 2.73
C LYS A 100 -13.17 19.84 1.35
N VAL A 101 -12.64 18.65 1.09
CA VAL A 101 -11.94 18.33 -0.16
C VAL A 101 -12.84 17.50 -1.08
N SER A 102 -12.94 17.90 -2.36
CA SER A 102 -13.64 17.10 -3.36
C SER A 102 -12.65 16.17 -4.08
N LEU A 103 -12.93 14.87 -4.11
CA LEU A 103 -12.09 13.88 -4.80
C LEU A 103 -12.11 14.05 -6.33
N ASP A 104 -13.20 14.60 -6.90
CA ASP A 104 -13.34 14.82 -8.34
C ASP A 104 -12.62 16.10 -8.81
N ARG A 105 -12.18 16.96 -7.89
CA ARG A 105 -11.40 18.17 -8.18
C ARG A 105 -9.94 17.97 -7.79
N TYR A 106 -9.23 17.25 -8.63
CA TYR A 106 -7.87 16.79 -8.41
C TYR A 106 -6.91 17.90 -7.93
N TRP A 107 -6.93 19.09 -8.56
CA TRP A 107 -6.03 20.20 -8.21
C TRP A 107 -6.36 20.89 -6.87
N GLU A 108 -7.60 20.80 -6.40
CA GLU A 108 -7.97 21.28 -5.06
C GLU A 108 -7.50 20.32 -3.95
N HIS A 109 -7.27 19.06 -4.30
CA HIS A 109 -6.85 18.02 -3.37
C HIS A 109 -5.39 18.14 -2.95
N PHE A 110 -4.50 18.52 -3.87
CA PHE A 110 -3.06 18.55 -3.61
C PHE A 110 -2.64 19.44 -2.45
N PRO A 111 -3.04 20.72 -2.35
CA PRO A 111 -2.59 21.58 -1.25
C PRO A 111 -3.00 21.05 0.13
N VAL A 112 -4.16 20.39 0.20
CA VAL A 112 -4.66 19.82 1.46
C VAL A 112 -3.84 18.57 1.82
N MET A 113 -3.54 17.72 0.84
CA MET A 113 -2.69 16.54 1.03
C MET A 113 -1.25 16.92 1.36
N GLU A 114 -0.70 17.95 0.70
CA GLU A 114 0.63 18.48 1.01
C GLU A 114 0.70 18.95 2.46
N ASN A 115 -0.26 19.76 2.92
CA ASN A 115 -0.32 20.19 4.31
C ASN A 115 -0.51 19.03 5.29
N PHE A 116 -1.31 18.03 4.94
CA PHE A 116 -1.44 16.80 5.72
C PHE A 116 -0.10 16.06 5.86
N ILE A 117 0.61 15.85 4.75
CA ILE A 117 1.91 15.17 4.74
C ILE A 117 2.94 15.96 5.55
N LEU A 118 2.98 17.30 5.40
CA LEU A 118 3.86 18.16 6.17
C LEU A 118 3.64 17.99 7.68
N LYS A 119 2.39 18.04 8.13
CA LYS A 119 2.05 17.90 9.55
C LYS A 119 2.25 16.49 10.08
N LEU A 120 1.94 15.48 9.30
CA LEU A 120 2.24 14.09 9.66
C LEU A 120 3.74 13.87 9.80
N SER A 121 4.54 14.42 8.89
CA SER A 121 5.99 14.31 8.96
C SER A 121 6.61 15.04 10.16
N ASP A 122 6.00 16.13 10.65
CA ASP A 122 6.43 16.76 11.91
C ASP A 122 6.31 15.77 13.09
N ILE A 123 5.22 15.03 13.13
CA ILE A 123 4.95 14.02 14.16
C ILE A 123 5.89 12.82 14.00
N ASP A 124 6.01 12.29 12.79
CA ASP A 124 6.86 11.12 12.51
C ASP A 124 8.35 11.41 12.79
N GLU A 125 8.82 12.60 12.44
CA GLU A 125 10.18 13.02 12.73
C GLU A 125 10.44 13.07 14.24
N ASN A 126 9.52 13.62 15.03
CA ASN A 126 9.64 13.66 16.48
C ASN A 126 9.64 12.25 17.08
N ILE A 127 8.75 11.37 16.62
CA ILE A 127 8.73 9.96 17.06
C ILE A 127 10.04 9.26 16.70
N CYS A 128 10.59 9.51 15.51
CA CYS A 128 11.88 8.95 15.11
C CYS A 128 13.01 9.47 15.97
N LYS A 129 13.05 10.77 16.28
CA LYS A 129 14.02 11.38 17.21
C LYS A 129 13.95 10.77 18.61
N ASP A 130 12.74 10.58 19.14
CA ASP A 130 12.51 9.97 20.45
C ASP A 130 13.08 8.54 20.55
N VAL A 131 13.21 7.83 19.43
CA VAL A 131 13.86 6.51 19.38
C VAL A 131 15.36 6.63 19.18
N VAL A 132 15.80 7.27 18.09
CA VAL A 132 17.21 7.18 17.66
C VAL A 132 18.16 8.00 18.54
N LEU A 133 17.68 9.05 19.20
CA LEU A 133 18.45 9.84 20.15
C LEU A 133 18.39 9.28 21.58
N ASN A 134 17.53 8.30 21.85
CA ASN A 134 17.45 7.63 23.16
C ASN A 134 18.57 6.60 23.29
N LYS A 135 19.70 7.03 23.85
CA LYS A 135 20.92 6.21 24.02
C LYS A 135 20.65 4.87 24.74
N LYS A 136 19.77 4.86 25.76
CA LYS A 136 19.43 3.65 26.51
C LYS A 136 18.63 2.66 25.65
N LEU A 137 17.65 3.16 24.91
CA LEU A 137 16.87 2.34 23.99
C LEU A 137 17.76 1.78 22.88
N MET A 138 18.54 2.64 22.22
CA MET A 138 19.45 2.20 21.14
C MET A 138 20.47 1.16 21.60
N ALA A 139 21.07 1.30 22.78
CA ALA A 139 21.96 0.29 23.34
C ALA A 139 21.23 -1.06 23.54
N LYS A 140 20.02 -1.03 24.10
CA LYS A 140 19.18 -2.25 24.26
C LYS A 140 18.86 -2.90 22.90
N LEU A 141 18.52 -2.12 21.87
CA LEU A 141 18.23 -2.64 20.54
C LEU A 141 19.48 -3.27 19.90
N GLN A 142 20.66 -2.68 20.07
CA GLN A 142 21.95 -3.23 19.60
C GLN A 142 22.30 -4.54 20.30
N GLU A 143 22.13 -4.61 21.63
CA GLU A 143 22.37 -5.81 22.43
C GLU A 143 21.40 -6.97 22.05
N SER A 144 20.20 -6.65 21.62
CA SER A 144 19.17 -7.64 21.25
C SER A 144 19.52 -8.42 19.98
N ARG A 145 20.43 -7.94 19.13
CA ARG A 145 20.93 -8.60 17.91
C ARG A 145 19.79 -9.08 17.00
N PHE A 146 18.97 -8.16 16.51
CA PHE A 146 17.92 -8.44 15.56
C PHE A 146 18.50 -8.89 14.21
N ASP A 147 17.74 -9.72 13.48
CA ASP A 147 18.13 -10.25 12.17
C ASP A 147 17.55 -9.43 11.02
N VAL A 148 16.45 -8.70 11.25
CA VAL A 148 15.78 -7.88 10.24
C VAL A 148 14.94 -6.78 10.90
N VAL A 149 14.82 -5.64 10.21
CA VAL A 149 13.77 -4.65 10.46
C VAL A 149 12.62 -4.89 9.50
N LEU A 150 11.40 -5.05 10.02
CA LEU A 150 10.17 -5.01 9.23
C LEU A 150 9.49 -3.67 9.48
N ALA A 151 9.35 -2.84 8.46
CA ALA A 151 8.85 -1.48 8.56
C ALA A 151 7.72 -1.19 7.56
N ASP A 152 6.91 -0.19 7.87
CA ASP A 152 6.01 0.43 6.89
C ASP A 152 6.60 1.79 6.50
N PRO A 153 6.99 2.00 5.22
CA PRO A 153 7.69 3.21 4.79
C PRO A 153 6.82 4.47 4.75
N VAL A 154 5.54 4.37 5.07
CA VAL A 154 4.64 5.54 5.21
C VAL A 154 5.07 6.44 6.37
N SER A 155 5.63 5.86 7.44
CA SER A 155 6.28 6.58 8.53
C SER A 155 7.79 6.30 8.48
N PRO A 156 8.62 7.26 8.00
CA PRO A 156 10.07 7.11 7.96
C PRO A 156 10.69 6.85 9.34
N GLY A 157 11.80 6.12 9.38
CA GLY A 157 12.54 5.76 10.61
C GLY A 157 13.01 4.31 10.62
N GLY A 158 12.27 3.39 10.01
CA GLY A 158 12.65 1.98 9.92
C GLY A 158 13.96 1.75 9.17
N GLU A 159 14.19 2.48 8.08
CA GLU A 159 15.43 2.46 7.29
C GLU A 159 16.61 3.06 8.04
N LEU A 160 16.37 4.11 8.83
CA LEU A 160 17.41 4.69 9.69
C LEU A 160 17.81 3.71 10.80
N LEU A 161 16.86 3.03 11.42
CA LEU A 161 17.14 1.98 12.40
C LEU A 161 17.91 0.81 11.79
N ALA A 162 17.53 0.37 10.60
CA ALA A 162 18.25 -0.70 9.90
C ALA A 162 19.70 -0.32 9.61
N GLU A 163 19.96 0.93 9.19
CA GLU A 163 21.31 1.47 8.97
C GLU A 163 22.12 1.56 10.27
N LEU A 164 21.53 2.09 11.36
CA LEU A 164 22.17 2.22 12.67
C LEU A 164 22.51 0.86 13.31
N LEU A 165 21.61 -0.12 13.16
CA LEU A 165 21.77 -1.47 13.67
C LEU A 165 22.56 -2.39 12.73
N LYS A 166 22.80 -1.96 11.48
CA LYS A 166 23.49 -2.70 10.41
C LYS A 166 22.82 -4.06 10.11
N ILE A 167 21.51 -4.06 10.03
CA ILE A 167 20.70 -5.25 9.74
C ILE A 167 19.83 -5.03 8.51
N PRO A 168 19.39 -6.11 7.82
CA PRO A 168 18.52 -6.03 6.66
C PRO A 168 17.20 -5.33 6.93
N LEU A 169 16.59 -4.78 5.86
CA LEU A 169 15.32 -4.08 5.89
C LEU A 169 14.30 -4.73 4.94
N VAL A 170 13.12 -5.00 5.45
CA VAL A 170 11.94 -5.42 4.68
C VAL A 170 10.84 -4.39 4.87
N TYR A 171 10.29 -3.90 3.76
CA TYR A 171 9.12 -3.04 3.79
C TYR A 171 7.81 -3.79 3.57
N SER A 172 6.75 -3.41 4.27
CA SER A 172 5.37 -3.83 4.02
C SER A 172 4.53 -2.59 3.75
N LEU A 173 4.11 -2.39 2.50
CA LEU A 173 3.54 -1.14 2.02
C LEU A 173 2.18 -1.32 1.34
N ARG A 174 1.23 -0.45 1.65
CA ARG A 174 -0.02 -0.25 0.90
C ARG A 174 -0.53 1.19 1.09
N GLY A 175 -1.22 1.67 0.07
CA GLY A 175 -1.90 2.96 0.11
C GLY A 175 -1.03 4.13 -0.28
N PHE A 176 -1.59 5.32 -0.14
CA PHE A 176 -0.86 6.56 -0.34
C PHE A 176 0.16 6.78 0.80
N PRO A 177 1.39 7.19 0.52
CA PRO A 177 1.97 7.59 -0.76
C PRO A 177 2.73 6.48 -1.51
N GLY A 178 2.24 5.23 -1.46
CA GLY A 178 2.93 4.03 -1.96
C GLY A 178 3.55 4.16 -3.35
N TYR A 179 2.84 4.75 -4.31
CA TYR A 179 3.36 5.00 -5.66
C TYR A 179 4.68 5.80 -5.64
N ILE A 180 4.69 6.90 -4.87
CA ILE A 180 5.85 7.80 -4.78
C ILE A 180 7.03 7.08 -4.12
N LEU A 181 6.75 6.36 -3.02
CA LEU A 181 7.77 5.60 -2.30
C LEU A 181 8.33 4.46 -3.14
N GLN A 182 7.50 3.74 -3.90
CA GLN A 182 7.96 2.70 -4.82
C GLN A 182 8.83 3.27 -5.95
N LYS A 183 8.46 4.43 -6.50
CA LYS A 183 9.22 5.08 -7.58
C LYS A 183 10.53 5.66 -7.07
N HIS A 184 10.48 6.52 -6.09
CA HIS A 184 11.65 7.30 -5.66
C HIS A 184 12.52 6.55 -4.65
N GLY A 185 11.94 5.86 -3.68
CA GLY A 185 12.67 5.05 -2.71
C GLY A 185 13.06 3.68 -3.25
N GLY A 186 12.14 3.02 -3.94
CA GLY A 186 12.36 1.67 -4.46
C GLY A 186 12.98 1.61 -5.86
N GLY A 187 13.07 2.72 -6.59
CA GLY A 187 13.61 2.75 -7.96
C GLY A 187 12.70 2.11 -9.02
N LEU A 188 11.41 1.93 -8.71
CA LEU A 188 10.46 1.29 -9.61
C LEU A 188 10.08 2.21 -10.78
N LEU A 189 10.29 1.73 -12.02
CA LEU A 189 9.85 2.45 -13.21
C LEU A 189 8.34 2.36 -13.37
N LEU A 190 7.66 3.51 -13.42
CA LEU A 190 6.21 3.60 -13.57
C LEU A 190 5.86 4.48 -14.77
N PRO A 191 5.75 3.91 -15.99
CA PRO A 191 5.48 4.66 -17.21
C PRO A 191 4.10 5.35 -17.16
N PRO A 192 4.03 6.70 -17.27
CA PRO A 192 2.77 7.43 -17.12
C PRO A 192 1.79 7.25 -18.27
N SER A 193 2.22 6.62 -19.36
CA SER A 193 1.36 6.36 -20.52
C SER A 193 0.27 5.32 -20.26
N TYR A 194 0.48 4.42 -19.30
CA TYR A 194 -0.46 3.34 -18.94
C TYR A 194 -0.50 2.98 -17.45
N VAL A 195 0.41 3.52 -16.64
CA VAL A 195 0.38 3.34 -15.18
C VAL A 195 -0.21 4.60 -14.55
N PRO A 196 -1.43 4.53 -13.97
CA PRO A 196 -2.04 5.68 -13.32
C PRO A 196 -1.24 6.09 -12.09
N VAL A 197 -1.05 7.39 -11.94
CA VAL A 197 -0.51 7.96 -10.70
C VAL A 197 -1.55 7.79 -9.60
N MET A 198 -1.13 7.39 -8.42
CA MET A 198 -2.02 7.22 -7.27
C MET A 198 -2.82 8.49 -6.97
N MET A 199 -4.05 8.32 -6.54
CA MET A 199 -5.04 9.38 -6.30
C MET A 199 -5.51 10.14 -7.54
N SER A 200 -5.10 9.71 -8.75
CA SER A 200 -5.58 10.32 -9.99
C SER A 200 -7.03 9.93 -10.35
N GLY A 201 -7.52 8.83 -9.79
CA GLY A 201 -8.81 8.27 -10.17
C GLY A 201 -8.86 7.76 -11.61
N LEU A 202 -7.69 7.50 -12.21
CA LEU A 202 -7.56 7.00 -13.59
C LEU A 202 -7.42 5.49 -13.64
N SER A 203 -7.74 4.90 -14.78
CA SER A 203 -7.49 3.50 -15.09
C SER A 203 -6.26 3.36 -16.00
N SER A 204 -5.81 2.12 -16.25
CA SER A 204 -4.73 1.86 -17.22
C SER A 204 -5.12 2.16 -18.68
N GLN A 205 -6.43 2.23 -18.97
CA GLN A 205 -6.95 2.62 -20.28
C GLN A 205 -7.32 4.10 -20.25
N MET A 206 -6.35 4.94 -20.57
CA MET A 206 -6.49 6.39 -20.52
C MET A 206 -6.70 6.98 -21.91
N THR A 207 -7.68 7.89 -22.03
CA THR A 207 -7.80 8.80 -23.17
C THR A 207 -6.57 9.71 -23.28
N PHE A 208 -6.43 10.43 -24.39
CA PHE A 208 -5.32 11.38 -24.54
C PHE A 208 -5.26 12.41 -23.41
N MET A 209 -6.40 13.01 -23.03
CA MET A 209 -6.46 14.02 -21.96
C MET A 209 -6.18 13.43 -20.58
N GLU A 210 -6.61 12.20 -20.31
CA GLU A 210 -6.26 11.49 -19.07
C GLU A 210 -4.76 11.17 -19.01
N ARG A 211 -4.11 10.83 -20.12
CA ARG A 211 -2.64 10.69 -20.17
C ARG A 211 -1.92 12.01 -19.91
N VAL A 212 -2.44 13.13 -20.44
CA VAL A 212 -1.92 14.47 -20.11
C VAL A 212 -2.04 14.76 -18.62
N GLN A 213 -3.22 14.52 -18.05
CA GLN A 213 -3.45 14.65 -16.60
C GLN A 213 -2.48 13.77 -15.81
N ASN A 214 -2.35 12.51 -16.16
CA ASN A 214 -1.48 11.55 -15.46
C ASN A 214 -0.02 11.98 -15.49
N LEU A 215 0.46 12.46 -16.66
CA LEU A 215 1.83 12.97 -16.80
C LEU A 215 2.06 14.23 -15.93
N LEU A 216 1.11 15.17 -15.92
CA LEU A 216 1.22 16.37 -15.08
C LEU A 216 1.25 16.03 -13.60
N CYS A 217 0.43 15.07 -13.16
CA CYS A 217 0.45 14.56 -11.79
C CYS A 217 1.78 13.91 -11.42
N MET A 218 2.34 13.09 -12.33
CA MET A 218 3.65 12.49 -12.12
C MET A 218 4.74 13.57 -11.97
N LEU A 219 4.78 14.55 -12.87
CA LEU A 219 5.75 15.64 -12.82
C LEU A 219 5.63 16.48 -11.54
N TYR A 220 4.40 16.69 -11.06
CA TYR A 220 4.17 17.38 -9.79
C TYR A 220 4.82 16.61 -8.63
N PHE A 221 4.57 15.31 -8.50
CA PHE A 221 5.14 14.50 -7.42
C PHE A 221 6.65 14.33 -7.57
N ASP A 222 7.16 14.19 -8.79
CA ASP A 222 8.61 14.10 -9.07
C ASP A 222 9.36 15.37 -8.64
N PHE A 223 8.70 16.53 -8.75
CA PHE A 223 9.29 17.80 -8.32
C PHE A 223 9.15 18.03 -6.81
N TRP A 224 7.95 17.79 -6.28
CA TRP A 224 7.63 18.13 -4.89
C TRP A 224 8.26 17.18 -3.86
N PHE A 225 8.18 15.89 -4.09
CA PHE A 225 8.58 14.88 -3.11
C PHE A 225 10.08 14.89 -2.76
N PRO A 226 11.01 14.99 -3.72
CA PRO A 226 12.43 15.15 -3.39
C PRO A 226 12.74 16.43 -2.60
N LYS A 227 12.12 17.56 -2.97
CA LYS A 227 12.32 18.84 -2.26
C LYS A 227 11.79 18.82 -0.83
N PHE A 228 10.67 18.16 -0.62
CA PHE A 228 10.11 17.95 0.71
C PHE A 228 11.07 17.15 1.59
N ASN A 229 11.61 16.05 1.07
CA ASN A 229 12.54 15.19 1.80
C ASN A 229 13.88 15.89 2.10
N GLU A 230 14.44 16.63 1.11
CA GLU A 230 15.72 17.32 1.25
C GLU A 230 15.76 18.27 2.46
N LYS A 231 14.71 19.05 2.64
CA LYS A 231 14.65 20.06 3.71
C LYS A 231 14.40 19.49 5.10
N ARG A 232 13.95 18.26 5.21
CA ARG A 232 13.49 17.67 6.47
C ARG A 232 14.23 16.39 6.79
N TRP A 233 13.96 15.33 6.09
CA TRP A 233 14.45 13.99 6.39
C TRP A 233 15.94 13.83 6.06
N ASP A 234 16.40 14.37 4.94
CA ASP A 234 17.81 14.24 4.53
C ASP A 234 18.72 14.97 5.51
N GLN A 235 18.33 16.16 5.99
CA GLN A 235 19.08 16.89 7.02
C GLN A 235 19.13 16.09 8.32
N PHE A 236 17.96 15.67 8.84
CA PHE A 236 17.87 14.92 10.09
C PHE A 236 18.69 13.61 10.04
N TYR A 237 18.57 12.85 8.95
CA TYR A 237 19.31 11.59 8.81
C TYR A 237 20.82 11.82 8.70
N SER A 238 21.24 12.88 8.00
CA SER A 238 22.66 13.26 7.90
C SER A 238 23.25 13.65 9.25
N GLU A 239 22.49 14.37 10.08
CA GLU A 239 22.89 14.72 11.45
C GLU A 239 23.06 13.47 12.33
N VAL A 240 22.09 12.55 12.30
CA VAL A 240 22.13 11.30 13.09
C VAL A 240 23.27 10.38 12.68
N LEU A 241 23.52 10.25 11.36
CA LEU A 241 24.56 9.35 10.83
C LEU A 241 25.95 9.99 10.75
N GLY A 242 26.05 11.32 10.97
CA GLY A 242 27.32 12.05 10.89
C GLY A 242 27.93 12.13 9.49
N ARG A 243 27.13 11.91 8.44
CA ARG A 243 27.54 11.98 7.03
C ARG A 243 26.35 12.37 6.14
N PRO A 244 26.60 13.03 4.99
CA PRO A 244 25.53 13.32 4.04
C PRO A 244 24.84 12.03 3.57
N ILE A 245 23.52 12.00 3.68
CA ILE A 245 22.68 10.87 3.25
C ILE A 245 21.28 11.38 2.92
N LYS A 246 20.61 10.72 1.98
CA LYS A 246 19.22 11.00 1.64
C LYS A 246 18.31 9.90 2.16
N LEU A 247 17.11 10.27 2.62
CA LEU A 247 16.07 9.31 2.97
C LEU A 247 15.86 8.27 1.86
N LEU A 248 15.69 8.74 0.62
CA LEU A 248 15.46 7.88 -0.53
C LEU A 248 16.62 6.91 -0.82
N GLU A 249 17.86 7.31 -0.50
CA GLU A 249 19.02 6.43 -0.59
C GLU A 249 18.93 5.27 0.42
N LEU A 250 18.55 5.56 1.67
CA LEU A 250 18.34 4.51 2.68
C LEU A 250 17.16 3.61 2.32
N MET A 251 16.06 4.17 1.81
CA MET A 251 14.93 3.37 1.33
C MET A 251 15.34 2.44 0.18
N GLY A 252 16.21 2.90 -0.72
CA GLY A 252 16.76 2.10 -1.82
C GLY A 252 17.68 0.95 -1.38
N LYS A 253 18.08 0.90 -0.09
CA LYS A 253 18.82 -0.24 0.50
C LYS A 253 17.89 -1.35 1.00
N ALA A 254 16.56 -1.16 0.96
CA ALA A 254 15.63 -2.19 1.39
C ALA A 254 15.82 -3.48 0.57
N ASP A 255 15.97 -4.58 1.29
CA ASP A 255 16.20 -5.90 0.70
C ASP A 255 14.95 -6.43 0.01
N MET A 256 13.75 -6.15 0.56
CA MET A 256 12.48 -6.61 0.00
C MET A 256 11.35 -5.61 0.27
N TRP A 257 10.48 -5.43 -0.74
CA TRP A 257 9.27 -4.63 -0.69
C TRP A 257 8.05 -5.55 -0.82
N LEU A 258 7.32 -5.75 0.26
CA LEU A 258 6.08 -6.53 0.29
C LEU A 258 4.91 -5.59 0.02
N ILE A 259 4.41 -5.60 -1.19
CA ILE A 259 3.33 -4.72 -1.62
C ILE A 259 1.98 -5.39 -1.34
N ARG A 260 1.18 -4.81 -0.46
CA ARG A 260 -0.14 -5.32 -0.07
C ARG A 260 -1.18 -5.08 -1.17
N SER A 261 -0.88 -5.57 -2.36
CA SER A 261 -1.74 -5.59 -3.53
C SER A 261 -1.54 -6.89 -4.34
N TYR A 262 -2.33 -7.09 -5.39
CA TYR A 262 -2.18 -8.20 -6.35
C TYR A 262 -2.84 -7.87 -7.69
N TRP A 263 -2.64 -8.72 -8.72
CA TRP A 263 -3.12 -8.52 -10.09
C TRP A 263 -4.65 -8.61 -10.26
N ASP A 264 -5.36 -9.16 -9.30
CA ASP A 264 -6.82 -9.12 -9.22
C ASP A 264 -7.36 -7.71 -8.94
N LEU A 265 -6.58 -6.88 -8.21
CA LEU A 265 -6.89 -5.47 -7.95
C LEU A 265 -6.10 -4.54 -8.86
N GLU A 266 -4.76 -4.65 -8.90
CA GLU A 266 -3.87 -3.76 -9.67
C GLU A 266 -4.05 -3.90 -11.19
N PHE A 267 -3.68 -2.84 -11.91
CA PHE A 267 -3.40 -2.95 -13.35
C PHE A 267 -1.96 -3.45 -13.57
N PRO A 268 -1.71 -4.20 -14.67
CA PRO A 268 -0.37 -4.66 -15.00
C PRO A 268 0.62 -3.49 -15.13
N ARG A 269 1.74 -3.59 -14.42
CA ARG A 269 2.81 -2.61 -14.40
C ARG A 269 4.16 -3.26 -14.13
N PRO A 270 5.29 -2.61 -14.46
CA PRO A 270 6.61 -3.14 -14.13
C PRO A 270 6.78 -3.41 -12.63
N LEU A 271 7.54 -4.43 -12.30
CA LEU A 271 8.00 -4.76 -10.95
C LEU A 271 9.51 -5.01 -10.98
N LEU A 272 10.18 -4.77 -9.85
CA LEU A 272 11.59 -5.12 -9.66
C LEU A 272 11.70 -6.48 -8.95
N PRO A 273 12.87 -7.16 -9.06
CA PRO A 273 13.05 -8.48 -8.42
C PRO A 273 12.85 -8.48 -6.90
N ASN A 274 13.13 -7.36 -6.22
CA ASN A 274 12.93 -7.19 -4.78
C ASN A 274 11.55 -6.61 -4.41
N PHE A 275 10.56 -6.69 -5.32
CA PHE A 275 9.17 -6.33 -5.06
C PHE A 275 8.29 -7.57 -5.24
N ASP A 276 7.45 -7.86 -4.28
CA ASP A 276 6.46 -8.94 -4.40
C ASP A 276 5.11 -8.53 -3.81
N PHE A 277 4.03 -9.09 -4.38
CA PHE A 277 2.68 -8.81 -3.95
C PHE A 277 2.21 -9.76 -2.85
N VAL A 278 1.62 -9.17 -1.80
CA VAL A 278 1.06 -9.87 -0.65
C VAL A 278 -0.35 -9.39 -0.30
N GLY A 279 -1.09 -8.85 -1.29
CA GLY A 279 -2.46 -8.38 -1.09
C GLY A 279 -3.42 -9.50 -0.71
N GLY A 280 -4.37 -9.19 0.18
CA GLY A 280 -5.31 -10.19 0.69
C GLY A 280 -4.76 -11.12 1.77
N LEU A 281 -3.57 -10.84 2.34
CA LEU A 281 -2.94 -11.68 3.37
C LEU A 281 -3.81 -11.90 4.63
N HIS A 282 -4.81 -11.04 4.85
CA HIS A 282 -5.78 -11.13 5.96
C HIS A 282 -7.04 -11.92 5.61
N CYS A 283 -7.28 -12.18 4.32
CA CYS A 283 -8.45 -12.91 3.85
C CYS A 283 -8.38 -14.37 4.27
N LYS A 284 -9.52 -14.91 4.66
CA LYS A 284 -9.64 -16.29 5.14
C LYS A 284 -11.04 -16.84 4.86
N PRO A 285 -11.23 -18.15 4.83
CA PRO A 285 -12.56 -18.74 4.74
C PRO A 285 -13.49 -18.19 5.82
N ALA A 286 -14.75 -17.98 5.47
CA ALA A 286 -15.75 -17.47 6.39
C ALA A 286 -15.98 -18.44 7.56
N LYS A 287 -16.08 -17.89 8.75
CA LYS A 287 -16.50 -18.61 9.95
C LYS A 287 -18.01 -18.44 10.17
N PRO A 288 -18.66 -19.33 10.91
CA PRO A 288 -20.05 -19.16 11.31
C PRO A 288 -20.26 -17.83 12.03
N LEU A 289 -21.38 -17.16 11.70
CA LEU A 289 -21.74 -15.90 12.33
C LEU A 289 -22.23 -16.10 13.78
N PRO A 290 -22.15 -15.08 14.64
CA PRO A 290 -22.85 -15.10 15.92
C PRO A 290 -24.35 -15.37 15.73
N LYS A 291 -24.95 -16.19 16.60
CA LYS A 291 -26.33 -16.69 16.44
C LYS A 291 -27.35 -15.61 16.12
N GLU A 292 -27.35 -14.51 16.85
CA GLU A 292 -28.31 -13.40 16.61
C GLU A 292 -28.14 -12.78 15.21
N MET A 293 -26.91 -12.69 14.73
CA MET A 293 -26.59 -12.16 13.40
C MET A 293 -26.97 -13.18 12.31
N GLU A 294 -26.68 -14.47 12.55
CA GLU A 294 -27.07 -15.57 11.68
C GLU A 294 -28.59 -15.63 11.50
N ASP A 295 -29.35 -15.58 12.61
CA ASP A 295 -30.82 -15.57 12.59
C ASP A 295 -31.36 -14.40 11.76
N PHE A 296 -30.74 -13.22 11.87
CA PHE A 296 -31.10 -12.06 11.06
C PHE A 296 -30.78 -12.26 9.59
N VAL A 297 -29.63 -12.81 9.25
CA VAL A 297 -29.22 -13.11 7.87
C VAL A 297 -30.15 -14.17 7.27
N GLN A 298 -30.44 -15.25 7.99
CA GLN A 298 -31.33 -16.31 7.51
C GLN A 298 -32.76 -15.82 7.25
N SER A 299 -33.25 -14.89 8.06
CA SER A 299 -34.59 -14.29 7.90
C SER A 299 -34.71 -13.35 6.68
N SER A 300 -33.65 -13.16 5.86
CA SER A 300 -33.71 -12.42 4.60
C SER A 300 -34.30 -13.23 3.43
N GLY A 301 -34.53 -14.53 3.60
CA GLY A 301 -35.05 -15.41 2.55
C GLY A 301 -34.11 -15.43 1.31
N GLU A 302 -34.68 -15.40 0.12
CA GLU A 302 -33.95 -15.41 -1.16
C GLU A 302 -33.37 -14.02 -1.51
N GLU A 303 -33.93 -12.95 -0.97
CA GLU A 303 -33.46 -11.58 -1.20
C GLU A 303 -32.03 -11.37 -0.69
N GLY A 304 -31.67 -12.04 0.40
CA GLY A 304 -30.33 -12.02 0.97
C GLY A 304 -30.01 -10.71 1.70
N VAL A 305 -28.72 -10.46 1.86
CA VAL A 305 -28.24 -9.33 2.68
C VAL A 305 -27.24 -8.44 1.94
N VAL A 306 -27.26 -7.16 2.29
CA VAL A 306 -26.24 -6.17 1.92
C VAL A 306 -25.40 -5.86 3.14
N VAL A 307 -24.09 -5.95 3.02
CA VAL A 307 -23.14 -5.56 4.08
C VAL A 307 -22.68 -4.14 3.83
N PHE A 308 -22.62 -3.30 4.86
CA PHE A 308 -22.15 -1.92 4.73
C PHE A 308 -21.12 -1.55 5.80
N SER A 309 -19.96 -1.08 5.34
CA SER A 309 -18.87 -0.61 6.19
C SER A 309 -18.04 0.48 5.52
N LEU A 310 -17.86 1.62 6.20
CA LEU A 310 -16.93 2.69 5.82
C LEU A 310 -15.56 2.56 6.52
N GLY A 311 -15.19 1.36 6.95
CA GLY A 311 -13.89 1.08 7.56
C GLY A 311 -13.77 1.48 9.04
N SER A 312 -12.58 1.30 9.61
CA SER A 312 -12.37 1.44 11.07
C SER A 312 -12.25 2.88 11.55
N MET A 313 -11.86 3.80 10.68
CA MET A 313 -11.54 5.19 11.03
C MET A 313 -12.77 6.10 11.06
N ILE A 314 -13.83 5.76 10.34
CA ILE A 314 -15.03 6.59 10.22
C ILE A 314 -16.01 6.28 11.36
N SER A 315 -16.19 7.25 12.26
CA SER A 315 -17.10 7.13 13.41
C SER A 315 -18.20 8.18 13.45
N ASN A 316 -17.95 9.38 12.90
CA ASN A 316 -18.85 10.51 12.97
C ASN A 316 -19.26 10.96 11.57
N LEU A 317 -20.46 10.54 11.15
CA LEU A 317 -21.10 11.03 9.93
C LEU A 317 -22.10 12.13 10.29
N THR A 318 -22.27 13.11 9.39
CA THR A 318 -23.34 14.11 9.54
C THR A 318 -24.72 13.44 9.48
N GLU A 319 -25.68 13.99 10.21
CA GLU A 319 -27.05 13.47 10.25
C GLU A 319 -27.67 13.40 8.85
N GLU A 320 -27.38 14.39 7.99
CA GLU A 320 -27.80 14.43 6.59
C GLU A 320 -27.32 13.18 5.83
N ARG A 321 -26.02 12.87 5.89
CA ARG A 321 -25.45 11.71 5.19
C ARG A 321 -25.96 10.38 5.74
N VAL A 322 -26.13 10.30 7.05
CA VAL A 322 -26.71 9.14 7.71
C VAL A 322 -28.15 8.89 7.25
N ASN A 323 -28.96 9.96 7.12
CA ASN A 323 -30.34 9.86 6.67
C ASN A 323 -30.44 9.50 5.17
N VAL A 324 -29.57 10.01 4.31
CA VAL A 324 -29.46 9.60 2.89
C VAL A 324 -29.23 8.10 2.77
N ILE A 325 -28.30 7.56 3.54
CA ILE A 325 -27.97 6.13 3.57
C ILE A 325 -29.14 5.32 4.12
N ALA A 326 -29.68 5.69 5.28
CA ALA A 326 -30.76 4.99 5.92
C ALA A 326 -32.02 4.92 5.04
N SER A 327 -32.35 6.02 4.35
CA SER A 327 -33.46 6.09 3.41
C SER A 327 -33.28 5.18 2.19
N ALA A 328 -32.05 5.07 1.67
CA ALA A 328 -31.75 4.16 0.57
C ALA A 328 -31.90 2.69 1.00
N LEU A 329 -31.31 2.33 2.16
CA LEU A 329 -31.36 0.96 2.68
C LEU A 329 -32.79 0.53 3.03
N ALA A 330 -33.63 1.45 3.56
CA ALA A 330 -35.02 1.16 3.92
C ALA A 330 -35.89 0.76 2.71
N GLN A 331 -35.51 1.12 1.49
CA GLN A 331 -36.24 0.84 0.25
C GLN A 331 -35.80 -0.48 -0.44
N LEU A 332 -34.79 -1.17 0.13
CA LEU A 332 -34.33 -2.45 -0.42
C LEU A 332 -35.21 -3.61 0.06
N PRO A 333 -35.47 -4.62 -0.80
CA PRO A 333 -36.03 -5.88 -0.37
C PRO A 333 -35.05 -6.71 0.47
N GLN A 334 -33.75 -6.53 0.24
CA GLN A 334 -32.69 -7.17 1.02
C GLN A 334 -32.65 -6.64 2.45
N LYS A 335 -32.14 -7.45 3.36
CA LYS A 335 -31.73 -6.96 4.68
C LYS A 335 -30.38 -6.29 4.61
N ALA A 336 -30.13 -5.32 5.49
CA ALA A 336 -28.87 -4.62 5.56
C ALA A 336 -28.20 -4.78 6.92
N ILE A 337 -26.90 -5.05 6.93
CA ILE A 337 -26.07 -5.05 8.12
C ILE A 337 -25.08 -3.89 7.98
N TRP A 338 -25.29 -2.87 8.78
CA TRP A 338 -24.52 -1.63 8.70
C TRP A 338 -23.62 -1.47 9.93
N ARG A 339 -22.29 -1.43 9.68
CA ARG A 339 -21.33 -1.07 10.72
C ARG A 339 -21.39 0.43 10.98
N PHE A 340 -21.95 0.81 12.11
CA PHE A 340 -22.20 2.20 12.48
C PHE A 340 -22.06 2.42 14.00
N LYS A 341 -21.35 3.51 14.39
CA LYS A 341 -21.12 3.85 15.81
C LYS A 341 -21.94 5.06 16.28
N GLY A 342 -22.64 5.76 15.36
CA GLY A 342 -23.40 6.97 15.66
C GLY A 342 -24.76 6.71 16.29
N LYS A 343 -25.53 7.79 16.46
CA LYS A 343 -26.93 7.73 16.90
C LYS A 343 -27.78 7.07 15.82
N LYS A 344 -28.71 6.20 16.24
CA LYS A 344 -29.65 5.52 15.32
C LYS A 344 -30.42 6.55 14.48
N PRO A 345 -30.39 6.44 13.12
CA PRO A 345 -31.13 7.35 12.23
C PRO A 345 -32.62 7.21 12.39
N GLY A 346 -33.35 8.31 12.29
CA GLY A 346 -34.81 8.30 12.33
C GLY A 346 -35.47 7.58 11.15
N MET A 347 -34.81 7.57 10.00
CA MET A 347 -35.28 6.93 8.76
C MET A 347 -34.81 5.48 8.57
N LEU A 348 -34.28 4.86 9.62
CA LEU A 348 -33.78 3.49 9.54
C LEU A 348 -34.92 2.50 9.33
N GLY A 349 -34.89 1.74 8.24
CA GLY A 349 -35.86 0.70 7.93
C GLY A 349 -35.76 -0.50 8.89
N SER A 350 -36.87 -1.22 9.04
CA SER A 350 -36.92 -2.46 9.84
C SER A 350 -36.05 -3.59 9.26
N ASN A 351 -35.69 -3.50 7.96
CA ASN A 351 -34.79 -4.41 7.25
C ASN A 351 -33.31 -4.17 7.58
N THR A 352 -32.96 -3.12 8.36
CA THR A 352 -31.57 -2.74 8.61
C THR A 352 -31.20 -2.87 10.09
N ARG A 353 -30.09 -3.56 10.39
CA ARG A 353 -29.48 -3.62 11.72
C ARG A 353 -28.16 -2.88 11.77
N LEU A 354 -27.95 -2.15 12.88
CA LEU A 354 -26.74 -1.39 13.16
C LEU A 354 -25.86 -2.14 14.16
N TYR A 355 -24.56 -2.24 13.85
CA TYR A 355 -23.57 -2.83 14.76
C TYR A 355 -22.36 -1.90 14.88
N LYS A 356 -21.82 -1.79 16.10
CA LYS A 356 -20.56 -1.04 16.33
C LYS A 356 -19.37 -1.72 15.65
N TRP A 357 -19.41 -3.06 15.57
CA TRP A 357 -18.43 -3.91 14.92
C TRP A 357 -19.11 -5.10 14.27
N ILE A 358 -18.61 -5.53 13.10
CA ILE A 358 -19.12 -6.68 12.36
C ILE A 358 -17.97 -7.62 11.99
N PRO A 359 -18.17 -8.94 11.95
CA PRO A 359 -17.24 -9.91 11.38
C PRO A 359 -17.30 -9.83 9.84
N GLN A 360 -16.69 -8.76 9.27
CA GLN A 360 -16.87 -8.38 7.87
C GLN A 360 -16.47 -9.50 6.91
N ASN A 361 -15.30 -10.13 7.12
CA ASN A 361 -14.86 -11.26 6.30
C ASN A 361 -15.89 -12.41 6.29
N ASP A 362 -16.44 -12.72 7.46
CA ASP A 362 -17.38 -13.84 7.59
C ASP A 362 -18.76 -13.52 6.99
N LEU A 363 -19.20 -12.26 7.13
CA LEU A 363 -20.41 -11.76 6.47
C LEU A 363 -20.26 -11.75 4.95
N LEU A 364 -19.12 -11.30 4.42
CA LEU A 364 -18.89 -11.29 2.98
C LEU A 364 -18.82 -12.70 2.41
N GLY A 365 -18.30 -13.67 3.16
CA GLY A 365 -18.30 -15.09 2.77
C GLY A 365 -19.62 -15.82 3.01
N HIS A 366 -20.62 -15.18 3.57
CA HIS A 366 -21.91 -15.82 3.79
C HIS A 366 -22.70 -15.97 2.48
N PRO A 367 -23.30 -17.16 2.16
CA PRO A 367 -23.97 -17.42 0.87
C PRO A 367 -25.09 -16.44 0.53
N LYS A 368 -25.75 -15.85 1.54
CA LYS A 368 -26.82 -14.88 1.35
C LYS A 368 -26.32 -13.45 1.11
N THR A 369 -25.03 -13.17 1.13
CA THR A 369 -24.51 -11.84 0.86
C THR A 369 -24.55 -11.52 -0.63
N LYS A 370 -25.33 -10.49 -0.99
CA LYS A 370 -25.57 -10.07 -2.38
C LYS A 370 -24.65 -8.91 -2.81
N ALA A 371 -24.36 -7.96 -1.93
CA ALA A 371 -23.50 -6.81 -2.25
C ALA A 371 -22.80 -6.26 -1.01
N PHE A 372 -21.71 -5.53 -1.25
CA PHE A 372 -20.94 -4.83 -0.23
C PHE A 372 -20.88 -3.34 -0.54
N ILE A 373 -21.37 -2.51 0.38
CA ILE A 373 -21.16 -1.07 0.34
C ILE A 373 -19.88 -0.77 1.12
N THR A 374 -18.91 -0.21 0.44
CA THR A 374 -17.58 0.01 0.98
C THR A 374 -17.03 1.41 0.66
N HIS A 375 -16.18 1.93 1.53
CA HIS A 375 -15.38 3.13 1.22
C HIS A 375 -14.23 2.83 0.24
N GLY A 376 -13.99 1.57 -0.12
CA GLY A 376 -12.88 1.21 -1.01
C GLY A 376 -11.53 1.01 -0.33
N GLY A 377 -11.49 0.93 1.00
CA GLY A 377 -10.25 0.57 1.70
C GLY A 377 -9.76 -0.82 1.27
N ALA A 378 -8.45 -0.97 1.03
CA ALA A 378 -7.87 -2.17 0.44
C ALA A 378 -8.28 -3.48 1.13
N ASN A 379 -8.37 -3.49 2.47
CA ASN A 379 -8.76 -4.71 3.19
C ASN A 379 -10.16 -5.18 2.81
N GLY A 380 -11.15 -4.29 2.83
CA GLY A 380 -12.51 -4.64 2.45
C GLY A 380 -12.66 -5.02 0.97
N VAL A 381 -11.88 -4.37 0.09
CA VAL A 381 -11.85 -4.72 -1.34
C VAL A 381 -11.29 -6.12 -1.54
N PHE A 382 -10.19 -6.49 -0.87
CA PHE A 382 -9.65 -7.86 -0.95
C PHE A 382 -10.58 -8.90 -0.33
N GLU A 383 -11.27 -8.59 0.78
CA GLU A 383 -12.30 -9.50 1.32
C GLU A 383 -13.45 -9.69 0.32
N ALA A 384 -13.90 -8.61 -0.35
CA ALA A 384 -14.94 -8.70 -1.36
C ALA A 384 -14.48 -9.50 -2.59
N ILE A 385 -13.24 -9.32 -3.05
CA ILE A 385 -12.65 -10.14 -4.13
C ILE A 385 -12.57 -11.60 -3.67
N TYR A 386 -11.99 -11.88 -2.49
CA TYR A 386 -11.81 -13.22 -1.95
C TYR A 386 -13.12 -14.02 -1.93
N HIS A 387 -14.21 -13.39 -1.48
CA HIS A 387 -15.53 -14.01 -1.38
C HIS A 387 -16.41 -13.83 -2.63
N GLY A 388 -15.92 -13.11 -3.65
CA GLY A 388 -16.67 -12.87 -4.90
C GLY A 388 -17.93 -12.04 -4.69
N VAL A 389 -17.88 -10.96 -3.92
CA VAL A 389 -19.02 -10.07 -3.61
C VAL A 389 -18.91 -8.78 -4.41
N PRO A 390 -19.91 -8.42 -5.25
CA PRO A 390 -19.91 -7.16 -5.99
C PRO A 390 -20.05 -5.96 -5.05
N MET A 391 -19.50 -4.79 -5.47
CA MET A 391 -19.36 -3.65 -4.60
C MET A 391 -20.10 -2.40 -5.07
N VAL A 392 -20.60 -1.62 -4.10
CA VAL A 392 -20.91 -0.19 -4.28
C VAL A 392 -19.86 0.60 -3.51
N GLY A 393 -18.98 1.27 -4.24
CA GLY A 393 -17.86 2.01 -3.68
C GLY A 393 -18.18 3.47 -3.45
N ILE A 394 -17.92 3.96 -2.23
CA ILE A 394 -18.10 5.35 -1.81
C ILE A 394 -16.74 5.83 -1.26
N PRO A 395 -15.76 6.15 -2.13
CA PRO A 395 -14.42 6.54 -1.69
C PRO A 395 -14.45 7.86 -0.92
N LEU A 396 -13.66 7.94 0.15
CA LEU A 396 -13.62 9.06 1.08
C LEU A 396 -12.28 9.79 1.06
N PHE A 397 -11.15 9.05 1.02
CA PHE A 397 -9.78 9.60 0.99
C PHE A 397 -8.73 8.53 0.64
N GLY A 398 -7.50 8.97 0.40
CA GLY A 398 -6.34 8.11 0.19
C GLY A 398 -6.45 7.24 -1.07
N ASP A 399 -6.05 5.97 -0.96
CA ASP A 399 -6.07 4.97 -2.03
C ASP A 399 -7.48 4.46 -2.38
N GLN A 400 -8.50 4.87 -1.63
CA GLN A 400 -9.86 4.37 -1.77
C GLN A 400 -10.44 4.70 -3.14
N LEU A 401 -10.15 5.92 -3.67
CA LEU A 401 -10.60 6.33 -4.99
C LEU A 401 -10.07 5.40 -6.08
N ASP A 402 -8.77 5.15 -6.06
CA ASP A 402 -8.12 4.30 -7.06
C ASP A 402 -8.61 2.85 -6.95
N ASN A 403 -8.73 2.31 -5.74
CA ASN A 403 -9.23 0.95 -5.51
C ASN A 403 -10.63 0.76 -6.12
N ILE A 404 -11.54 1.73 -5.93
CA ILE A 404 -12.89 1.65 -6.48
C ILE A 404 -12.91 1.88 -7.99
N VAL A 405 -12.07 2.77 -8.51
CA VAL A 405 -11.91 2.96 -9.96
C VAL A 405 -11.39 1.69 -10.62
N TYR A 406 -10.43 1.00 -10.00
CA TYR A 406 -9.90 -0.27 -10.50
C TYR A 406 -10.97 -1.36 -10.52
N MET A 407 -11.74 -1.48 -9.43
CA MET A 407 -12.84 -2.45 -9.36
C MET A 407 -13.97 -2.11 -10.35
N LYS A 408 -14.29 -0.82 -10.56
CA LYS A 408 -15.23 -0.37 -11.59
C LYS A 408 -14.73 -0.73 -12.99
N ALA A 409 -13.45 -0.47 -13.30
CA ALA A 409 -12.86 -0.80 -14.59
C ALA A 409 -12.85 -2.31 -14.88
N LYS A 410 -12.79 -3.14 -13.82
CA LYS A 410 -12.91 -4.61 -13.89
C LYS A 410 -14.35 -5.11 -13.88
N GLY A 411 -15.36 -4.22 -13.89
CA GLY A 411 -16.78 -4.57 -13.89
C GLY A 411 -17.31 -5.16 -12.58
N ALA A 412 -16.60 -4.97 -11.45
CA ALA A 412 -16.96 -5.55 -10.16
C ALA A 412 -17.50 -4.51 -9.15
N ALA A 413 -17.58 -3.23 -9.53
CA ALA A 413 -18.09 -2.18 -8.66
C ALA A 413 -18.81 -1.05 -9.42
N VAL A 414 -19.75 -0.39 -8.71
CA VAL A 414 -20.27 0.94 -9.06
C VAL A 414 -19.66 1.95 -8.11
N LYS A 415 -19.17 3.09 -8.65
CA LYS A 415 -18.62 4.19 -7.85
C LYS A 415 -19.69 5.25 -7.63
N LEU A 416 -19.84 5.72 -6.39
CA LEU A 416 -20.63 6.90 -6.02
C LEU A 416 -19.73 7.96 -5.40
N ASP A 417 -20.13 9.22 -5.55
CA ASP A 417 -19.47 10.33 -4.89
C ASP A 417 -20.11 10.59 -3.50
N TRP A 418 -19.26 10.62 -2.47
CA TRP A 418 -19.69 10.81 -1.08
C TRP A 418 -20.47 12.09 -0.87
N LYS A 419 -20.10 13.18 -1.54
CA LYS A 419 -20.65 14.52 -1.29
C LYS A 419 -21.97 14.75 -2.01
N THR A 420 -22.10 14.21 -3.22
CA THR A 420 -23.21 14.50 -4.11
C THR A 420 -24.26 13.40 -4.19
N MET A 421 -23.94 12.16 -3.77
CA MET A 421 -24.87 11.04 -3.85
C MET A 421 -26.17 11.33 -3.09
N SER A 422 -27.30 11.06 -3.71
CA SER A 422 -28.63 11.01 -3.12
C SER A 422 -28.98 9.58 -2.65
N SER A 423 -30.08 9.44 -1.91
CA SER A 423 -30.62 8.12 -1.56
C SER A 423 -31.05 7.30 -2.79
N ALA A 424 -31.52 7.97 -3.83
CA ALA A 424 -31.89 7.33 -5.09
C ALA A 424 -30.63 6.80 -5.83
N ASP A 425 -29.54 7.53 -5.83
CA ASP A 425 -28.28 7.08 -6.44
C ASP A 425 -27.74 5.83 -5.75
N LEU A 426 -27.73 5.81 -4.43
CA LEU A 426 -27.29 4.63 -3.66
C LEU A 426 -28.21 3.43 -3.90
N LEU A 427 -29.54 3.65 -3.88
CA LEU A 427 -30.52 2.59 -4.16
C LEU A 427 -30.35 2.02 -5.57
N ASN A 428 -30.17 2.88 -6.58
CA ASN A 428 -29.99 2.45 -7.97
C ASN A 428 -28.65 1.70 -8.15
N ALA A 429 -27.57 2.17 -7.55
CA ALA A 429 -26.28 1.48 -7.57
C ALA A 429 -26.37 0.07 -6.97
N LEU A 430 -27.08 -0.08 -5.84
CA LEU A 430 -27.32 -1.38 -5.22
C LEU A 430 -28.15 -2.30 -6.11
N LYS A 431 -29.26 -1.80 -6.66
CA LYS A 431 -30.07 -2.57 -7.62
C LYS A 431 -29.24 -2.99 -8.83
N THR A 432 -28.37 -2.14 -9.34
CA THR A 432 -27.48 -2.44 -10.47
C THR A 432 -26.57 -3.62 -10.13
N VAL A 433 -25.79 -3.53 -9.06
CA VAL A 433 -24.80 -4.59 -8.74
C VAL A 433 -25.44 -5.90 -8.25
N ILE A 434 -26.69 -5.87 -7.78
CA ILE A 434 -27.43 -7.07 -7.33
C ILE A 434 -28.16 -7.75 -8.50
N ASN A 435 -28.79 -6.98 -9.39
CA ASN A 435 -29.68 -7.52 -10.43
C ASN A 435 -28.98 -7.77 -11.76
N ASP A 436 -27.86 -7.09 -12.04
CA ASP A 436 -27.05 -7.38 -13.22
C ASP A 436 -26.01 -8.47 -12.88
N PRO A 437 -26.19 -9.70 -13.44
CA PRO A 437 -25.33 -10.83 -13.11
C PRO A 437 -23.87 -10.62 -13.51
N SER A 438 -23.61 -9.71 -14.46
CA SER A 438 -22.23 -9.44 -14.93
C SER A 438 -21.29 -8.98 -13.79
N TYR A 439 -21.78 -8.20 -12.83
CA TYR A 439 -20.98 -7.79 -11.68
C TYR A 439 -20.54 -8.98 -10.82
N LYS A 440 -21.47 -9.93 -10.59
CA LYS A 440 -21.14 -11.15 -9.85
C LYS A 440 -20.17 -12.03 -10.62
N GLU A 441 -20.34 -12.19 -11.91
CA GLU A 441 -19.47 -12.99 -12.78
C GLU A 441 -18.04 -12.41 -12.81
N HIS A 442 -17.91 -11.10 -12.98
CA HIS A 442 -16.62 -10.41 -12.98
C HIS A 442 -15.89 -10.57 -11.65
N VAL A 443 -16.56 -10.26 -10.52
CA VAL A 443 -15.89 -10.39 -9.23
C VAL A 443 -15.56 -11.85 -8.88
N MET A 444 -16.37 -12.82 -9.30
CA MET A 444 -16.04 -14.24 -9.15
C MET A 444 -14.83 -14.66 -10.00
N THR A 445 -14.64 -14.02 -11.16
CA THR A 445 -13.42 -14.22 -11.95
C THR A 445 -12.20 -13.69 -11.21
N LEU A 446 -12.29 -12.50 -10.61
CA LEU A 446 -11.21 -11.95 -9.77
C LEU A 446 -10.95 -12.84 -8.55
N SER A 447 -12.01 -13.38 -7.94
CA SER A 447 -11.90 -14.32 -6.81
C SER A 447 -11.13 -15.58 -7.21
N ARG A 448 -11.41 -16.17 -8.38
CA ARG A 448 -10.65 -17.33 -8.88
C ARG A 448 -9.17 -17.00 -9.06
N ILE A 449 -8.86 -15.85 -9.66
CA ILE A 449 -7.46 -15.37 -9.80
C ILE A 449 -6.80 -15.22 -8.43
N HIS A 450 -7.53 -14.65 -7.45
CA HIS A 450 -7.00 -14.47 -6.10
C HIS A 450 -6.66 -15.79 -5.41
N HIS A 451 -7.49 -16.81 -5.57
CA HIS A 451 -7.29 -18.12 -4.96
C HIS A 451 -6.24 -18.98 -5.66
N ASP A 452 -6.02 -18.74 -6.97
CA ASP A 452 -5.07 -19.49 -7.82
C ASP A 452 -3.66 -18.87 -7.84
N GLN A 453 -3.25 -18.27 -6.71
CA GLN A 453 -1.89 -17.76 -6.55
C GLN A 453 -0.92 -18.92 -6.27
N PRO A 454 0.31 -18.89 -6.83
CA PRO A 454 1.32 -19.93 -6.61
C PRO A 454 1.66 -20.15 -5.13
N MET A 455 1.53 -19.10 -4.33
CA MET A 455 1.73 -19.10 -2.89
C MET A 455 0.72 -18.16 -2.24
N LYS A 456 0.14 -18.57 -1.11
CA LYS A 456 -0.78 -17.71 -0.37
C LYS A 456 -0.09 -16.40 0.06
N PRO A 457 -0.79 -15.26 0.02
CA PRO A 457 -0.17 -13.96 0.31
C PRO A 457 0.54 -13.89 1.66
N LEU A 458 -0.04 -14.46 2.71
CA LEU A 458 0.59 -14.50 4.04
C LEU A 458 1.85 -15.37 4.06
N ASP A 459 1.79 -16.57 3.47
CA ASP A 459 2.97 -17.46 3.39
C ASP A 459 4.11 -16.81 2.59
N ARG A 460 3.77 -16.04 1.54
CA ARG A 460 4.72 -15.27 0.73
C ARG A 460 5.39 -14.16 1.54
N ALA A 461 4.61 -13.41 2.33
CA ALA A 461 5.15 -12.36 3.20
C ALA A 461 6.12 -12.94 4.24
N VAL A 462 5.74 -14.05 4.85
CA VAL A 462 6.60 -14.76 5.83
C VAL A 462 7.83 -15.35 5.14
N PHE A 463 7.68 -16.00 3.99
CA PHE A 463 8.79 -16.58 3.22
C PHE A 463 9.87 -15.52 2.93
N TRP A 464 9.50 -14.35 2.42
CA TRP A 464 10.45 -13.30 2.11
C TRP A 464 11.12 -12.70 3.36
N THR A 465 10.38 -12.54 4.45
CA THR A 465 10.95 -12.09 5.72
C THR A 465 11.98 -13.09 6.24
N GLU A 466 11.64 -14.39 6.25
CA GLU A 466 12.56 -15.47 6.63
C GLU A 466 13.74 -15.58 5.66
N TYR A 467 13.51 -15.39 4.36
CA TYR A 467 14.57 -15.41 3.35
C TYR A 467 15.63 -14.35 3.64
N VAL A 468 15.18 -13.10 3.88
CA VAL A 468 16.06 -11.98 4.23
C VAL A 468 16.84 -12.26 5.52
N MET A 469 16.21 -12.83 6.55
CA MET A 469 16.90 -13.24 7.79
C MET A 469 17.95 -14.31 7.54
N ARG A 470 17.61 -15.39 6.80
CA ARG A 470 18.52 -16.53 6.53
C ARG A 470 19.76 -16.10 5.73
N HIS A 471 19.57 -15.24 4.75
CA HIS A 471 20.64 -14.83 3.82
C HIS A 471 21.33 -13.51 4.23
N LYS A 472 20.92 -12.95 5.40
CA LYS A 472 21.44 -11.66 5.89
C LYS A 472 21.26 -10.52 4.86
N GLY A 473 20.10 -10.53 4.21
CA GLY A 473 19.69 -9.61 3.15
C GLY A 473 19.35 -10.28 1.83
N ALA A 474 18.96 -9.46 0.85
CA ALA A 474 18.65 -9.89 -0.52
C ALA A 474 19.30 -8.96 -1.57
N LYS A 475 20.55 -8.54 -1.33
CA LYS A 475 21.27 -7.56 -2.17
C LYS A 475 21.37 -7.95 -3.64
N HIS A 476 21.35 -9.23 -3.97
CA HIS A 476 21.37 -9.75 -5.34
C HIS A 476 20.08 -9.45 -6.12
N LEU A 477 18.99 -9.06 -5.43
CA LEU A 477 17.73 -8.63 -6.06
C LEU A 477 17.68 -7.11 -6.27
N ARG A 478 18.61 -6.35 -5.68
CA ARG A 478 18.66 -4.90 -5.81
C ARG A 478 19.18 -4.49 -7.18
N VAL A 479 18.43 -3.65 -7.88
CA VAL A 479 18.84 -3.18 -9.21
C VAL A 479 19.98 -2.16 -9.13
N ALA A 480 20.89 -2.22 -10.10
CA ALA A 480 22.02 -1.30 -10.20
C ALA A 480 21.60 0.18 -10.40
N ALA A 481 20.35 0.43 -10.75
CA ALA A 481 19.80 1.78 -10.90
C ALA A 481 20.01 2.68 -9.67
N HIS A 482 20.05 2.10 -8.47
CA HIS A 482 20.32 2.83 -7.23
C HIS A 482 21.76 3.37 -7.10
N ASP A 483 22.68 2.84 -7.88
CA ASP A 483 24.11 3.21 -7.86
C ASP A 483 24.46 4.18 -8.99
N LEU A 484 23.49 4.51 -9.86
CA LEU A 484 23.66 5.42 -10.99
C LEU A 484 23.20 6.84 -10.65
N THR A 485 23.89 7.82 -11.21
CA THR A 485 23.40 9.19 -11.24
C THR A 485 22.19 9.30 -12.18
N TRP A 486 21.37 10.35 -12.04
CA TRP A 486 20.24 10.58 -12.93
C TRP A 486 20.63 10.59 -14.42
N PHE A 487 21.78 11.19 -14.76
CA PHE A 487 22.30 11.21 -16.15
C PHE A 487 22.65 9.82 -16.66
N GLN A 488 23.30 8.99 -15.84
CA GLN A 488 23.65 7.60 -16.19
C GLN A 488 22.41 6.72 -16.30
N TYR A 489 21.45 6.88 -15.38
CA TYR A 489 20.18 6.13 -15.43
C TYR A 489 19.42 6.35 -16.74
N HIS A 490 19.42 7.59 -17.26
CA HIS A 490 18.80 7.94 -18.54
C HIS A 490 19.77 7.84 -19.73
N SER A 491 20.99 7.35 -19.54
CA SER A 491 22.04 7.24 -20.57
C SER A 491 22.33 8.55 -21.28
N LEU A 492 22.11 9.70 -20.64
CA LEU A 492 22.31 11.02 -21.25
C LEU A 492 23.79 11.31 -21.52
N ASP A 493 24.69 10.78 -20.73
CA ASP A 493 26.14 10.78 -20.91
C ASP A 493 26.50 10.06 -22.23
N VAL A 494 25.96 8.87 -22.47
CA VAL A 494 26.16 8.09 -23.67
C VAL A 494 25.53 8.77 -24.89
N ILE A 495 24.29 9.23 -24.78
CA ILE A 495 23.59 9.97 -25.85
C ILE A 495 24.35 11.24 -26.23
N GLY A 496 24.82 12.00 -25.24
CA GLY A 496 25.62 13.20 -25.46
C GLY A 496 26.94 12.88 -26.18
N PHE A 497 27.64 11.83 -25.77
CA PHE A 497 28.85 11.36 -26.46
C PHE A 497 28.57 10.96 -27.90
N LEU A 498 27.55 10.15 -28.17
CA LEU A 498 27.18 9.73 -29.53
C LEU A 498 26.80 10.92 -30.41
N LEU A 499 26.03 11.86 -29.91
CA LEU A 499 25.70 13.10 -30.64
C LEU A 499 26.94 13.93 -30.95
N ALA A 500 27.89 14.04 -30.04
CA ALA A 500 29.17 14.71 -30.29
C ALA A 500 29.96 14.01 -31.40
N CYS A 501 30.03 12.67 -31.35
CA CYS A 501 30.71 11.88 -32.41
C CYS A 501 30.04 12.11 -33.79
N VAL A 502 28.71 12.06 -33.86
CA VAL A 502 27.98 12.31 -35.12
C VAL A 502 28.22 13.74 -35.61
N THR A 503 28.17 14.73 -34.73
CA THR A 503 28.38 16.14 -35.07
C THR A 503 29.81 16.36 -35.61
N ILE A 504 30.83 15.82 -34.93
CA ILE A 504 32.22 15.94 -35.33
C ILE A 504 32.42 15.26 -36.69
N THR A 505 31.92 14.03 -36.88
CA THR A 505 32.02 13.31 -38.13
C THR A 505 31.37 14.07 -39.29
N THR A 506 30.15 14.57 -39.08
CA THR A 506 29.41 15.38 -40.06
C THR A 506 30.19 16.64 -40.43
N TYR A 507 30.74 17.34 -39.42
CA TYR A 507 31.58 18.52 -39.65
C TYR A 507 32.83 18.18 -40.47
N LEU A 508 33.53 17.11 -40.15
CA LEU A 508 34.73 16.67 -40.91
C LEU A 508 34.38 16.31 -42.35
N VAL A 509 33.28 15.56 -42.57
CA VAL A 509 32.80 15.23 -43.92
C VAL A 509 32.46 16.49 -44.72
N MET A 510 31.72 17.43 -44.13
CA MET A 510 31.41 18.72 -44.78
C MET A 510 32.68 19.50 -45.13
N LYS A 511 33.66 19.58 -44.22
CA LYS A 511 34.95 20.23 -44.50
C LYS A 511 35.69 19.54 -45.62
N CYS A 512 35.78 18.20 -45.64
CA CYS A 512 36.39 17.44 -46.73
C CYS A 512 35.68 17.71 -48.07
N CYS A 513 34.36 17.68 -48.10
CA CYS A 513 33.57 17.99 -49.30
C CYS A 513 33.83 19.41 -49.82
N LEU A 514 33.86 20.41 -48.89
CA LEU A 514 34.17 21.79 -49.26
C LEU A 514 35.57 21.97 -49.82
N LEU A 515 36.59 21.29 -49.23
CA LEU A 515 37.98 21.32 -49.75
C LEU A 515 38.07 20.68 -51.13
N VAL A 516 37.42 19.51 -51.35
CA VAL A 516 37.34 18.86 -52.66
C VAL A 516 36.66 19.79 -53.68
N TYR A 517 35.51 20.40 -53.31
CA TYR A 517 34.81 21.32 -54.16
C TYR A 517 35.68 22.54 -54.55
N GLN A 518 36.36 23.16 -53.58
CA GLN A 518 37.27 24.28 -53.81
C GLN A 518 38.40 23.91 -54.74
N ASN A 519 39.04 22.74 -54.54
CA ASN A 519 40.11 22.25 -55.40
C ASN A 519 39.65 21.97 -56.84
N VAL A 520 38.44 21.44 -57.01
CA VAL A 520 37.85 21.19 -58.34
C VAL A 520 37.52 22.51 -59.04
N VAL A 521 36.97 23.52 -58.33
CA VAL A 521 36.64 24.83 -58.91
C VAL A 521 37.90 25.61 -59.26
N ILE A 522 38.93 25.60 -58.37
CA ILE A 522 40.23 26.27 -58.66
C ILE A 522 40.98 25.54 -59.80
N GLY A 523 40.94 24.23 -59.86
CA GLY A 523 41.53 23.44 -60.92
C GLY A 523 40.87 23.69 -62.29
N LYS A 524 39.55 23.96 -62.32
CA LYS A 524 38.87 24.36 -63.58
C LYS A 524 39.20 25.78 -63.99
N LYS A 525 39.42 26.74 -63.08
CA LYS A 525 39.88 28.11 -63.43
C LYS A 525 41.32 28.13 -64.01
N LYS A 526 42.23 27.28 -63.55
CA LYS A 526 43.60 27.18 -64.05
C LYS A 526 43.73 26.42 -65.40
N LYS A 527 42.72 25.75 -65.90
CA LYS A 527 42.67 25.09 -67.19
C LYS A 527 41.91 25.85 -68.27
N GLY A 528 41.36 27.02 -67.94
CA GLY A 528 40.57 27.88 -68.82
C GLY A 528 41.27 29.18 -69.18
N ASP A 529 42.46 29.44 -68.62
CA ASP A 529 43.45 30.43 -69.05
C ASP A 529 44.55 29.69 -69.79
#